data_b5a062fe5eea29afad57abf3b3512a7e
#
_entry.id   b5a062fe5eea29afad57abf3b3512a7e
#
_cell.length_a   1.000
_cell.length_b   1.000
_cell.length_c   1.000
_cell.angle_alpha   90.00
_cell.angle_beta   90.00
_cell.angle_gamma   90.00
#
_symmetry.space_group_name_H-M   'P 1'
#
loop_
_entity.id
_entity.type
_entity.pdbx_description
1 polymer ?
#
loop_
_entity_poly.entity_id
_entity_poly.type
_entity_poly.pdbx_seq_one_letter_code
_entity_poly.pdbx_strand_id
1 'polypeptide(L)' 'METTVFQAEVLEVRNCQLLVCDCRTRQTILVHTRRACCFSLGDRVEIEYSGAMTMSLPPQVSALCISRVCR' A
#
# COMPACT_ATOMS: atom_id res chain seq x y z
N MET A 1 -0.94 16.64 -11.83
CA MET A 1 -0.91 16.16 -10.44
C MET A 1 0.19 15.12 -10.30
N GLU A 2 1.04 15.31 -9.32
CA GLU A 2 2.14 14.38 -9.09
C GLU A 2 1.67 13.21 -8.27
N THR A 3 2.14 12.02 -8.63
CA THR A 3 1.87 10.82 -7.87
C THR A 3 3.18 10.17 -7.49
N THR A 4 3.12 9.38 -6.43
CA THR A 4 4.27 8.61 -5.96
C THR A 4 3.92 7.13 -6.08
N VAL A 5 4.90 6.34 -6.48
CA VAL A 5 4.73 4.89 -6.64
C VAL A 5 5.77 4.18 -5.78
N PHE A 6 5.32 3.16 -5.04
CA PHE A 6 6.24 2.32 -4.30
C PHE A 6 5.78 0.88 -4.32
N GLN A 7 6.72 -0.04 -4.08
CA GLN A 7 6.44 -1.47 -3.99
C GLN A 7 6.48 -1.90 -2.53
N ALA A 8 5.58 -2.79 -2.17
CA ALA A 8 5.45 -3.24 -0.80
C ALA A 8 4.95 -4.68 -0.73
N GLU A 9 5.14 -5.29 0.42
CA GLU A 9 4.63 -6.62 0.70
C GLU A 9 3.42 -6.50 1.62
N VAL A 10 2.35 -7.23 1.30
CA VAL A 10 1.12 -7.21 2.09
C VAL A 10 1.34 -8.00 3.38
N LEU A 11 1.17 -7.31 4.52
CA LEU A 11 1.31 -7.90 5.84
C LEU A 11 -0.03 -8.32 6.42
N GLU A 12 -1.10 -7.59 6.10
CA GLU A 12 -2.43 -7.85 6.62
C GLU A 12 -3.46 -7.32 5.66
N VAL A 13 -4.54 -8.06 5.47
CA VAL A 13 -5.67 -7.65 4.63
C VAL A 13 -6.84 -7.33 5.55
N ARG A 14 -7.36 -6.12 5.45
CA ARG A 14 -8.51 -5.65 6.22
C ARG A 14 -9.59 -5.20 5.26
N ASN A 15 -10.76 -4.90 5.80
CA ASN A 15 -11.85 -4.35 5.01
C ASN A 15 -11.46 -2.95 4.51
N CYS A 16 -11.32 -2.81 3.20
CA CYS A 16 -10.93 -1.56 2.53
C CYS A 16 -9.56 -1.01 2.95
N GLN A 17 -8.69 -1.85 3.54
CA GLN A 17 -7.36 -1.44 3.97
C GLN A 17 -6.37 -2.58 3.81
N LEU A 18 -5.14 -2.22 3.48
CA LEU A 18 -4.02 -3.15 3.47
C LEU A 18 -2.91 -2.60 4.35
N LEU A 19 -2.41 -3.44 5.24
CA LEU A 19 -1.20 -3.10 5.97
C LEU A 19 -0.03 -3.68 5.18
N VAL A 20 0.89 -2.83 4.76
CA VAL A 20 2.00 -3.23 3.89
C VAL A 20 3.33 -2.79 4.45
N CYS A 21 4.39 -3.46 4.04
CA CYS A 21 5.76 -3.08 4.36
C CYS A 21 6.44 -2.62 3.08
N ASP A 22 6.88 -1.36 3.06
CA ASP A 22 7.62 -0.80 1.92
C ASP A 22 8.88 -1.63 1.73
N CYS A 23 9.07 -2.17 0.52
CA CYS A 23 10.22 -3.03 0.22
C CYS A 23 11.54 -2.28 0.29
N ARG A 24 11.51 -0.98 0.14
CA ARG A 24 12.70 -0.14 0.06
C ARG A 24 13.12 0.39 1.42
N THR A 25 12.17 0.93 2.20
CA THR A 25 12.46 1.56 3.49
C THR A 25 12.17 0.66 4.68
N ARG A 26 11.47 -0.46 4.45
CA ARG A 26 11.00 -1.37 5.49
C ARG A 26 9.97 -0.73 6.42
N GLN A 27 9.42 0.40 6.03
CA GLN A 27 8.41 1.09 6.81
C GLN A 27 7.04 0.42 6.62
N THR A 28 6.31 0.25 7.71
CA THR A 28 4.93 -0.25 7.67
C THR A 28 4.01 0.91 7.32
N ILE A 29 3.12 0.71 6.35
CA ILE A 29 2.22 1.74 5.86
C ILE A 29 0.82 1.14 5.76
N LEU A 30 -0.19 1.91 6.18
CA LEU A 30 -1.58 1.52 6.03
C LEU A 30 -2.13 2.14 4.74
N VAL A 31 -2.56 1.30 3.82
CA VAL A 31 -3.06 1.72 2.51
C VAL A 31 -4.57 1.58 2.46
N HIS A 32 -5.25 2.68 2.18
CA HIS A 32 -6.70 2.69 2.01
C HIS A 32 -7.03 2.38 0.57
N THR A 33 -7.73 1.29 0.32
CA THR A 33 -8.15 0.89 -1.02
C THR A 33 -9.40 0.04 -0.95
N ARG A 34 -10.34 0.27 -1.87
CA ARG A 34 -11.54 -0.56 -1.97
C ARG A 34 -11.24 -1.95 -2.51
N ARG A 35 -10.04 -2.16 -3.04
CA ARG A 35 -9.62 -3.42 -3.63
C ARG A 35 -8.81 -4.29 -2.67
N ALA A 36 -8.86 -3.98 -1.40
CA ALA A 36 -8.06 -4.73 -0.42
C ALA A 36 -8.31 -6.24 -0.50
N CYS A 37 -9.55 -6.65 -0.72
CA CYS A 37 -9.91 -8.06 -0.81
C CYS A 37 -9.34 -8.78 -2.04
N CYS A 38 -8.78 -8.04 -3.01
CA CYS A 38 -8.17 -8.63 -4.19
C CYS A 38 -6.74 -9.12 -3.94
N PHE A 39 -6.20 -8.86 -2.76
CA PHE A 39 -4.81 -9.16 -2.43
C PHE A 39 -4.75 -10.08 -1.23
N SER A 40 -3.63 -10.78 -1.09
CA SER A 40 -3.41 -11.76 -0.03
C SER A 40 -2.12 -11.47 0.71
N LEU A 41 -2.02 -12.01 1.92
CA LEU A 41 -0.79 -11.93 2.71
C LEU A 41 0.39 -12.41 1.89
N GLY A 42 1.48 -11.67 1.93
CA GLY A 42 2.71 -12.02 1.23
C GLY A 42 2.76 -11.55 -0.21
N ASP A 43 1.66 -11.04 -0.76
CA ASP A 43 1.68 -10.51 -2.12
C ASP A 43 2.57 -9.29 -2.19
N ARG A 44 3.34 -9.19 -3.28
CA ARG A 44 4.06 -7.96 -3.57
C ARG A 44 3.20 -7.10 -4.47
N VAL A 45 3.00 -5.86 -4.08
CA VAL A 45 2.12 -4.93 -4.79
C VAL A 45 2.85 -3.64 -5.11
N GLU A 46 2.42 -2.99 -6.18
CA GLU A 46 2.86 -1.66 -6.54
C GLU A 46 1.70 -0.71 -6.28
N ILE A 47 1.97 0.33 -5.51
CA ILE A 47 0.95 1.25 -5.03
C ILE A 47 1.27 2.64 -5.53
N GLU A 48 0.29 3.26 -6.18
CA GLU A 48 0.37 4.64 -6.63
C GLU A 48 -0.57 5.48 -5.78
N TYR A 49 -0.07 6.57 -5.23
CA TYR A 49 -0.88 7.49 -4.45
C TYR A 49 -0.49 8.93 -4.76
N SER A 50 -1.41 9.86 -4.50
CA SER A 50 -1.14 11.30 -4.62
C SER A 50 -1.26 11.93 -3.25
N GLY A 51 -0.66 13.12 -3.12
CA GLY A 51 -0.68 13.84 -1.86
C GLY A 51 0.35 13.32 -0.88
N ALA A 52 0.23 13.77 0.35
CA ALA A 52 1.19 13.44 1.39
C ALA A 52 0.76 12.21 2.16
N MET A 53 1.73 11.40 2.56
CA MET A 53 1.54 10.36 3.53
C MET A 53 1.29 11.01 4.89
N THR A 54 0.34 10.49 5.67
CA THR A 54 0.07 11.07 6.98
C THR A 54 1.23 10.82 7.94
N MET A 55 1.33 11.64 8.97
CA MET A 55 2.39 11.52 9.98
C MET A 55 2.01 10.58 11.11
N SER A 56 0.90 9.85 10.98
CA SER A 56 0.46 8.90 11.99
C SER A 56 1.36 7.67 12.07
N LEU A 57 1.14 6.82 13.07
CA LEU A 57 1.87 5.56 13.25
C LEU A 57 0.85 4.41 13.26
N PRO A 58 0.78 3.62 12.19
CA PRO A 58 1.60 3.72 10.97
C PRO A 58 1.14 4.87 10.08
N PRO A 59 2.01 5.38 9.21
CA PRO A 59 1.61 6.35 8.20
C PRO A 59 0.55 5.77 7.29
N GLN A 60 -0.31 6.62 6.74
CA GLN A 60 -1.43 6.19 5.91
C GLN A 60 -1.41 6.90 4.56
N VAL A 61 -1.81 6.17 3.54
CA VAL A 61 -1.99 6.72 2.19
C VAL A 61 -3.29 6.19 1.61
N SER A 62 -3.86 6.93 0.67
CA SER A 62 -5.01 6.48 -0.11
C SER A 62 -4.51 6.10 -1.49
N ALA A 63 -4.68 4.84 -1.87
CA ALA A 63 -4.20 4.36 -3.14
C ALA A 63 -5.08 4.88 -4.28
N LEU A 64 -4.46 5.45 -5.31
CA LEU A 64 -5.12 5.75 -6.57
C LEU A 64 -5.18 4.50 -7.43
N CYS A 65 -4.12 3.72 -7.39
CA CYS A 65 -4.01 2.50 -8.16
C CYS A 65 -3.15 1.51 -7.38
N ILE A 66 -3.52 0.25 -7.42
CA ILE A 66 -2.73 -0.80 -6.78
C ILE A 66 -2.79 -2.03 -7.67
N SER A 67 -1.64 -2.64 -7.90
CA SER A 67 -1.54 -3.83 -8.74
C SER A 67 -0.55 -4.82 -8.14
N ARG A 68 -0.78 -6.11 -8.43
CA ARG A 68 0.12 -7.16 -8.01
C ARG A 68 1.36 -7.14 -8.92
N VAL A 69 2.53 -7.19 -8.30
CA VAL A 69 3.79 -7.26 -9.05
C VAL A 69 4.08 -8.72 -9.34
N CYS A 70 4.19 -9.04 -10.62
CA CYS A 70 4.56 -10.38 -11.05
C CYS A 70 6.07 -10.50 -11.13
N ARG A 71 6.59 -11.66 -10.74
CA ARG A 71 8.00 -11.97 -10.93
C ARG A 71 8.21 -12.67 -12.25
#